data_d7d8243520ac3441b75ee6dcb56b78ea
#
_entry.id   d7d8243520ac3441b75ee6dcb56b78ea
#
_cell.length_a   1.000
_cell.length_b   1.000
_cell.length_c   1.000
_cell.angle_alpha   90.00
_cell.angle_beta   90.00
_cell.angle_gamma   90.00
#
_symmetry.space_group_name_H-M   'P 1'
#
loop_
_entity.id
_entity.type
_entity.pdbx_description
1 polymer ?
#
loop_
_entity_poly.entity_id
_entity_poly.type
_entity_poly.pdbx_seq_one_letter_code
_entity_poly.pdbx_strand_id
1 'polypeptide(L)'
;ERLVGSEMCIRDRLKDVLSEAQPEISYDEAKQVINDYFMNLQKERLELNKKAGEEFLNINKGKAGVVTLPSGLQYQVLKQGEGAKPTASDKVKCHYHGTLINGTVFDSSVQRGEPAVFGVSQVIPGWVEALQLMPVGSKWRLFIPSNLAYGEHGAGDAIEPNSALVFDVELLDIVK
;
A
#
# COMPACT_ATOMS: atom_id res chain seq x y z
N GLU A 1 22.66 28.64 -11.18
CA GLU A 1 23.34 28.06 -12.39
C GLU A 1 22.52 26.98 -13.13
N ARG A 2 21.47 26.40 -12.52
CA ARG A 2 20.62 25.39 -13.19
C ARG A 2 19.42 25.95 -13.97
N LEU A 3 19.05 27.21 -13.78
CA LEU A 3 17.91 27.84 -14.44
C LEU A 3 18.24 28.39 -15.84
N VAL A 4 19.50 28.69 -16.10
CA VAL A 4 19.95 29.27 -17.41
C VAL A 4 19.69 28.29 -18.57
N GLY A 5 19.83 27.00 -18.37
CA GLY A 5 19.58 25.98 -19.41
C GLY A 5 18.11 25.82 -19.78
N SER A 6 17.20 25.91 -18.81
CA SER A 6 15.76 25.75 -19.05
C SER A 6 15.14 26.98 -19.72
N GLU A 7 15.57 28.19 -19.34
CA GLU A 7 15.11 29.43 -19.98
C GLU A 7 15.58 29.55 -21.44
N MET A 8 16.79 29.07 -21.72
CA MET A 8 17.32 29.05 -23.10
C MET A 8 16.52 28.07 -23.97
N CYS A 9 16.18 26.90 -23.48
CA CYS A 9 15.31 25.94 -24.17
C CYS A 9 13.89 26.49 -24.44
N ILE A 10 13.30 27.21 -23.49
CA ILE A 10 11.97 27.83 -23.67
C ILE A 10 12.03 28.96 -24.72
N ARG A 11 13.07 29.80 -24.68
CA ARG A 11 13.25 30.89 -25.63
C ARG A 11 13.48 30.36 -27.06
N ASP A 12 14.28 29.31 -27.20
CA ASP A 12 14.57 28.73 -28.52
C ASP A 12 13.32 28.04 -29.07
N ARG A 13 12.55 27.35 -28.28
CA ARG A 13 11.25 26.78 -28.67
C ARG A 13 10.22 27.83 -29.08
N LEU A 14 10.17 28.98 -28.38
CA LEU A 14 9.31 30.10 -28.77
C LEU A 14 9.75 30.71 -30.11
N LYS A 15 11.05 30.84 -30.37
CA LYS A 15 11.56 31.28 -31.67
C LYS A 15 11.21 30.32 -32.80
N ASP A 16 11.33 29.00 -32.58
CA ASP A 16 11.01 27.97 -33.55
C ASP A 16 9.51 28.02 -33.91
N VAL A 17 8.62 28.18 -32.94
CA VAL A 17 7.18 28.34 -33.15
C VAL A 17 6.86 29.66 -33.92
N LEU A 18 7.53 30.74 -33.58
CA LEU A 18 7.32 32.06 -34.23
C LEU A 18 7.93 32.15 -35.63
N SER A 19 8.94 31.33 -35.93
CA SER A 19 9.59 31.28 -37.24
C SER A 19 9.03 30.21 -38.18
N GLU A 20 7.96 29.51 -37.77
CA GLU A 20 7.38 28.36 -38.49
C GLU A 20 8.42 27.25 -38.81
N ALA A 21 9.54 27.25 -38.08
CA ALA A 21 10.54 26.20 -38.20
C ALA A 21 9.93 24.84 -37.71
N GLN A 22 10.22 23.80 -38.46
CA GLN A 22 9.82 22.44 -37.99
C GLN A 22 10.61 22.12 -36.72
N PRO A 23 9.92 21.70 -35.63
CA PRO A 23 10.61 21.32 -34.42
C PRO A 23 11.53 20.11 -34.70
N GLU A 24 12.71 20.06 -34.06
CA GLU A 24 13.67 18.95 -34.19
C GLU A 24 13.09 17.59 -33.80
N ILE A 25 12.03 17.58 -32.98
CA ILE A 25 11.31 16.40 -32.55
C ILE A 25 9.83 16.62 -32.89
N SER A 26 9.24 15.69 -33.63
CA SER A 26 7.80 15.73 -33.94
C SER A 26 6.96 15.61 -32.67
N TYR A 27 5.71 16.06 -32.72
CA TYR A 27 4.77 15.96 -31.59
C TYR A 27 4.57 14.49 -31.16
N ASP A 28 4.52 13.56 -32.11
CA ASP A 28 4.33 12.13 -31.82
C ASP A 28 5.56 11.51 -31.18
N GLU A 29 6.75 11.85 -31.63
CA GLU A 29 8.01 11.42 -30.98
C GLU A 29 8.13 11.97 -29.56
N ALA A 30 7.83 13.26 -29.36
CA ALA A 30 7.83 13.87 -28.03
C ALA A 30 6.83 13.16 -27.08
N LYS A 31 5.62 12.88 -27.57
CA LYS A 31 4.60 12.15 -26.83
C LYS A 31 5.04 10.73 -26.46
N GLN A 32 5.70 10.04 -27.39
CA GLN A 32 6.21 8.69 -27.15
C GLN A 32 7.31 8.69 -26.09
N VAL A 33 8.28 9.59 -26.19
CA VAL A 33 9.35 9.73 -25.19
C VAL A 33 8.81 10.04 -23.80
N ILE A 34 7.80 10.92 -23.71
CA ILE A 34 7.14 11.26 -22.44
C ILE A 34 6.41 10.03 -21.86
N ASN A 35 5.67 9.32 -22.69
CA ASN A 35 4.97 8.11 -22.24
C ASN A 35 5.95 7.03 -21.76
N ASP A 36 7.01 6.77 -22.52
CA ASP A 36 8.03 5.78 -22.17
C ASP A 36 8.74 6.16 -20.86
N TYR A 37 9.02 7.45 -20.67
CA TYR A 37 9.60 7.96 -19.43
C TYR A 37 8.68 7.71 -18.22
N PHE A 38 7.39 8.05 -18.35
CA PHE A 38 6.42 7.80 -17.26
C PHE A 38 6.22 6.31 -16.98
N MET A 39 6.17 5.48 -18.01
CA MET A 39 6.06 4.03 -17.85
C MET A 39 7.29 3.44 -17.14
N ASN A 40 8.48 3.88 -17.49
CA ASN A 40 9.71 3.45 -16.81
C ASN A 40 9.74 3.90 -15.35
N LEU A 41 9.32 5.13 -15.06
CA LEU A 41 9.26 5.68 -13.72
C LEU A 41 8.27 4.92 -12.83
N GLN A 42 7.11 4.55 -13.39
CA GLN A 42 6.15 3.69 -12.71
C GLN A 42 6.73 2.30 -12.42
N LYS A 43 7.39 1.70 -13.40
CA LYS A 43 8.02 0.39 -13.25
C LYS A 43 9.11 0.39 -12.18
N GLU A 44 9.95 1.42 -12.14
CA GLU A 44 10.96 1.58 -11.09
C GLU A 44 10.33 1.70 -9.70
N ARG A 45 9.24 2.46 -9.56
CA ARG A 45 8.50 2.58 -8.29
C ARG A 45 7.91 1.24 -7.84
N LEU A 46 7.30 0.49 -8.75
CA LEU A 46 6.77 -0.85 -8.48
C LEU A 46 7.85 -1.78 -7.91
N GLU A 47 9.03 -1.76 -8.51
CA GLU A 47 10.19 -2.57 -8.10
C GLU A 47 10.76 -2.13 -6.74
N LEU A 48 10.88 -0.82 -6.53
CA LEU A 48 11.38 -0.25 -5.28
C LEU A 48 10.45 -0.59 -4.11
N ASN A 49 9.13 -0.40 -4.26
CA ASN A 49 8.15 -0.71 -3.22
C ASN A 49 8.14 -2.21 -2.90
N LYS A 50 8.22 -3.06 -3.93
CA LYS A 50 8.28 -4.50 -3.75
C LYS A 50 9.52 -4.91 -2.93
N LYS A 51 10.69 -4.44 -3.33
CA LYS A 51 11.95 -4.73 -2.62
C LYS A 51 11.93 -4.23 -1.18
N ALA A 52 11.47 -2.99 -0.97
CA ALA A 52 11.35 -2.42 0.38
C ALA A 52 10.39 -3.23 1.26
N GLY A 53 9.26 -3.67 0.71
CA GLY A 53 8.30 -4.52 1.42
C GLY A 53 8.87 -5.89 1.76
N GLU A 54 9.54 -6.55 0.81
CA GLU A 54 10.20 -7.85 1.03
C GLU A 54 11.31 -7.77 2.08
N GLU A 55 12.15 -6.75 2.01
CA GLU A 55 13.22 -6.50 2.98
C GLU A 55 12.65 -6.25 4.39
N PHE A 56 11.64 -5.39 4.49
CA PHE A 56 10.94 -5.13 5.74
C PHE A 56 10.39 -6.42 6.36
N LEU A 57 9.68 -7.26 5.59
CA LEU A 57 9.13 -8.53 6.07
C LEU A 57 10.23 -9.54 6.42
N ASN A 58 11.32 -9.56 5.68
CA ASN A 58 12.48 -10.42 5.99
C ASN A 58 13.15 -10.06 7.31
N ILE A 59 13.30 -8.78 7.60
CA ILE A 59 13.81 -8.31 8.89
C ILE A 59 12.80 -8.60 10.00
N ASN A 60 11.51 -8.37 9.72
CA ASN A 60 10.45 -8.47 10.70
C ASN A 60 10.23 -9.90 11.21
N LYS A 61 10.37 -10.92 10.35
CA LYS A 61 10.24 -12.35 10.74
C LYS A 61 11.22 -12.79 11.81
N GLY A 62 12.36 -12.09 11.96
CA GLY A 62 13.35 -12.34 13.01
C GLY A 62 13.04 -11.69 14.35
N LYS A 63 12.01 -10.84 14.44
CA LYS A 63 11.64 -10.16 15.67
C LYS A 63 10.89 -11.08 16.62
N ALA A 64 11.14 -10.92 17.91
CA ALA A 64 10.47 -11.69 18.95
C ALA A 64 8.94 -11.49 18.90
N GLY A 65 8.19 -12.59 18.99
CA GLY A 65 6.73 -12.59 18.99
C GLY A 65 6.07 -12.44 17.60
N VAL A 66 6.85 -12.35 16.52
CA VAL A 66 6.32 -12.35 15.16
C VAL A 66 6.19 -13.78 14.66
N VAL A 67 5.01 -14.12 14.19
CA VAL A 67 4.68 -15.40 13.56
C VAL A 67 4.50 -15.16 12.06
N THR A 68 5.11 -16.00 11.23
CA THR A 68 4.97 -15.96 9.77
C THR A 68 4.17 -17.16 9.29
N LEU A 69 3.10 -16.91 8.53
CA LEU A 69 2.27 -17.94 7.92
C LEU A 69 2.82 -18.37 6.54
N PRO A 70 2.42 -19.54 6.03
CA PRO A 70 2.86 -20.03 4.72
C PRO A 70 2.50 -19.09 3.55
N SER A 71 1.43 -18.30 3.70
CA SER A 71 1.01 -17.27 2.74
C SER A 71 1.96 -16.08 2.64
N GLY A 72 2.88 -15.93 3.61
CA GLY A 72 3.74 -14.76 3.77
C GLY A 72 3.16 -13.70 4.71
N LEU A 73 1.91 -13.85 5.16
CA LEU A 73 1.34 -12.99 6.19
C LEU A 73 2.13 -13.14 7.49
N GLN A 74 2.45 -12.03 8.13
CA GLN A 74 3.08 -12.04 9.45
C GLN A 74 2.17 -11.34 10.45
N TYR A 75 2.18 -11.82 11.68
CA TYR A 75 1.43 -11.18 12.75
C TYR A 75 2.17 -11.24 14.09
N GLN A 76 1.86 -10.29 14.95
CA GLN A 76 2.31 -10.25 16.33
C GLN A 76 1.09 -10.06 17.23
N VAL A 77 0.94 -10.93 18.22
CA VAL A 77 -0.14 -10.81 19.20
C VAL A 77 0.22 -9.74 20.22
N LEU A 78 -0.53 -8.63 20.21
CA LEU A 78 -0.37 -7.55 21.20
C LEU A 78 -1.24 -7.79 22.43
N LYS A 79 -2.44 -8.36 22.22
CA LYS A 79 -3.37 -8.81 23.26
C LYS A 79 -4.07 -10.05 22.79
N GLN A 80 -4.08 -11.08 23.60
CA GLN A 80 -4.83 -12.31 23.35
C GLN A 80 -6.26 -12.16 23.85
N GLY A 81 -7.24 -12.45 22.97
CA GLY A 81 -8.64 -12.59 23.33
C GLY A 81 -9.00 -14.02 23.62
N GLU A 82 -10.15 -14.21 24.25
CA GLU A 82 -10.69 -15.54 24.66
C GLU A 82 -12.02 -15.86 24.00
N GLY A 83 -12.54 -14.95 23.15
CA GLY A 83 -13.81 -15.12 22.47
C GLY A 83 -13.77 -16.09 21.29
N ALA A 84 -14.90 -16.24 20.60
CA ALA A 84 -15.00 -17.06 19.40
C ALA A 84 -14.13 -16.50 18.26
N LYS A 85 -13.72 -17.36 17.33
CA LYS A 85 -13.07 -16.96 16.09
C LYS A 85 -14.13 -16.79 15.00
N PRO A 86 -14.08 -15.73 14.20
CA PRO A 86 -15.01 -15.56 13.09
C PRO A 86 -14.72 -16.55 11.96
N THR A 87 -15.76 -16.86 11.21
CA THR A 87 -15.70 -17.62 9.97
C THR A 87 -15.72 -16.67 8.76
N ALA A 88 -15.44 -17.19 7.58
CA ALA A 88 -15.44 -16.38 6.34
C ALA A 88 -16.81 -15.76 6.00
N SER A 89 -17.92 -16.33 6.51
CA SER A 89 -19.29 -15.85 6.30
C SER A 89 -19.75 -14.81 7.30
N ASP A 90 -18.98 -14.59 8.36
CA ASP A 90 -19.36 -13.68 9.45
C ASP A 90 -19.05 -12.22 9.10
N LYS A 91 -19.74 -11.32 9.81
CA LYS A 91 -19.36 -9.90 9.88
C LYS A 91 -18.65 -9.66 11.20
N VAL A 92 -17.63 -8.84 11.17
CA VAL A 92 -16.83 -8.50 12.35
C VAL A 92 -16.87 -7.00 12.60
N LYS A 93 -16.89 -6.64 13.87
CA LYS A 93 -16.73 -5.27 14.34
C LYS A 93 -15.32 -5.12 14.88
N CYS A 94 -14.54 -4.23 14.33
CA CYS A 94 -13.15 -4.04 14.72
C CYS A 94 -12.73 -2.58 14.73
N HIS A 95 -11.74 -2.28 15.55
CA HIS A 95 -10.90 -1.10 15.40
C HIS A 95 -9.64 -1.49 14.64
N TYR A 96 -9.19 -0.56 13.79
CA TYR A 96 -7.93 -0.74 13.07
C TYR A 96 -7.19 0.57 12.88
N HIS A 97 -5.90 0.44 12.70
CA HIS A 97 -4.99 1.53 12.38
C HIS A 97 -4.00 1.02 11.32
N GLY A 98 -4.14 1.52 10.09
CA GLY A 98 -3.35 1.11 8.94
C GLY A 98 -2.26 2.10 8.62
N THR A 99 -1.04 1.59 8.48
CA THR A 99 0.15 2.39 8.12
C THR A 99 0.93 1.71 7.01
N LEU A 100 1.66 2.51 6.24
CA LEU A 100 2.73 2.04 5.38
C LEU A 100 3.93 1.60 6.24
N ILE A 101 4.90 0.91 5.65
CA ILE A 101 6.13 0.47 6.35
C ILE A 101 6.99 1.61 6.88
N ASN A 102 6.83 2.82 6.34
CA ASN A 102 7.49 4.05 6.80
C ASN A 102 6.74 4.75 7.95
N GLY A 103 5.60 4.19 8.40
CA GLY A 103 4.78 4.74 9.47
C GLY A 103 3.72 5.75 9.02
N THR A 104 3.62 6.07 7.74
CA THR A 104 2.56 6.97 7.23
C THR A 104 1.20 6.31 7.39
N VAL A 105 0.28 6.97 8.09
CA VAL A 105 -1.09 6.49 8.29
C VAL A 105 -1.90 6.74 7.03
N PHE A 106 -2.53 5.71 6.49
CA PHE A 106 -3.42 5.84 5.34
C PHE A 106 -4.90 5.69 5.69
N ASP A 107 -5.21 4.93 6.76
CA ASP A 107 -6.58 4.80 7.25
C ASP A 107 -6.59 4.34 8.72
N SER A 108 -7.55 4.87 9.50
CA SER A 108 -7.66 4.55 10.93
C SER A 108 -9.07 4.76 11.46
N SER A 109 -9.73 3.68 11.86
CA SER A 109 -11.00 3.75 12.58
C SER A 109 -10.84 4.33 13.99
N VAL A 110 -9.65 4.17 14.58
CA VAL A 110 -9.34 4.74 15.90
C VAL A 110 -9.31 6.27 15.83
N GLN A 111 -8.72 6.85 14.76
CA GLN A 111 -8.71 8.30 14.56
C GLN A 111 -10.11 8.86 14.26
N ARG A 112 -10.97 8.08 13.60
CA ARG A 112 -12.38 8.45 13.38
C ARG A 112 -13.24 8.36 14.64
N GLY A 113 -12.77 7.64 15.68
CA GLY A 113 -13.49 7.45 16.93
C GLY A 113 -14.59 6.38 16.88
N GLU A 114 -14.77 5.71 15.75
CA GLU A 114 -15.83 4.72 15.54
C GLU A 114 -15.29 3.40 14.98
N PRO A 115 -15.66 2.25 15.56
CA PRO A 115 -15.28 0.95 15.02
C PRO A 115 -15.98 0.70 13.69
N ALA A 116 -15.32 -0.02 12.81
CA ALA A 116 -15.86 -0.41 11.51
C ALA A 116 -16.43 -1.83 11.53
N VAL A 117 -17.44 -2.07 10.71
CA VAL A 117 -18.04 -3.40 10.51
C VAL A 117 -17.74 -3.87 9.09
N PHE A 118 -17.11 -5.05 8.96
CA PHE A 118 -16.76 -5.65 7.68
C PHE A 118 -17.25 -7.10 7.59
N GLY A 119 -17.62 -7.54 6.40
CA GLY A 119 -17.70 -8.98 6.10
C GLY A 119 -16.29 -9.56 6.02
N VAL A 120 -16.04 -10.67 6.70
CA VAL A 120 -14.70 -11.31 6.72
C VAL A 120 -14.20 -11.63 5.31
N SER A 121 -15.09 -12.03 4.40
CA SER A 121 -14.75 -12.32 2.99
C SER A 121 -14.68 -11.08 2.08
N GLN A 122 -14.96 -9.89 2.59
CA GLN A 122 -15.04 -8.65 1.80
C GLN A 122 -13.83 -7.71 1.99
N VAL A 123 -12.86 -8.14 2.76
CA VAL A 123 -11.61 -7.39 3.03
C VAL A 123 -10.43 -7.99 2.26
N ILE A 124 -9.27 -7.35 2.33
CA ILE A 124 -8.05 -7.82 1.67
C ILE A 124 -7.66 -9.24 2.15
N PRO A 125 -7.05 -10.08 1.30
CA PRO A 125 -6.76 -11.49 1.63
C PRO A 125 -5.99 -11.67 2.93
N GLY A 126 -5.04 -10.80 3.25
CA GLY A 126 -4.30 -10.85 4.51
C GLY A 126 -5.20 -10.68 5.75
N TRP A 127 -6.25 -9.86 5.66
CA TRP A 127 -7.24 -9.74 6.74
C TRP A 127 -8.17 -10.94 6.82
N VAL A 128 -8.59 -11.50 5.67
CA VAL A 128 -9.41 -12.72 5.64
C VAL A 128 -8.73 -13.84 6.39
N GLU A 129 -7.42 -14.04 6.17
CA GLU A 129 -6.63 -15.05 6.84
C GLU A 129 -6.44 -14.74 8.33
N ALA A 130 -6.05 -13.49 8.67
CA ALA A 130 -5.80 -13.08 10.04
C ALA A 130 -7.04 -13.15 10.93
N LEU A 131 -8.19 -12.62 10.48
CA LEU A 131 -9.43 -12.55 11.26
C LEU A 131 -9.94 -13.93 11.65
N GLN A 132 -9.80 -14.93 10.78
CA GLN A 132 -10.21 -16.31 11.10
C GLN A 132 -9.31 -16.99 12.15
N LEU A 133 -8.13 -16.45 12.41
CA LEU A 133 -7.22 -16.90 13.46
C LEU A 133 -7.39 -16.14 14.78
N MET A 134 -7.91 -14.91 14.71
CA MET A 134 -8.07 -14.01 15.86
C MET A 134 -9.31 -14.34 16.69
N PRO A 135 -9.18 -14.67 17.98
CA PRO A 135 -10.34 -14.71 18.88
C PRO A 135 -10.88 -13.29 19.15
N VAL A 136 -12.18 -13.14 19.35
CA VAL A 136 -12.80 -11.89 19.79
C VAL A 136 -12.13 -11.39 21.08
N GLY A 137 -11.88 -10.09 21.17
CA GLY A 137 -11.13 -9.44 22.24
C GLY A 137 -9.61 -9.38 22.02
N SER A 138 -9.12 -9.95 20.90
CA SER A 138 -7.71 -9.87 20.52
C SER A 138 -7.35 -8.54 19.90
N LYS A 139 -6.09 -8.14 20.07
CA LYS A 139 -5.45 -7.08 19.31
C LYS A 139 -4.14 -7.61 18.73
N TRP A 140 -4.05 -7.60 17.40
CA TRP A 140 -2.90 -8.09 16.68
C TRP A 140 -2.31 -6.99 15.79
N ARG A 141 -1.01 -7.03 15.63
CA ARG A 141 -0.31 -6.28 14.59
C ARG A 141 -0.05 -7.20 13.41
N LEU A 142 -0.60 -6.85 12.26
CA LEU A 142 -0.46 -7.58 11.01
C LEU A 142 0.56 -6.88 10.13
N PHE A 143 1.42 -7.67 9.49
CA PHE A 143 2.36 -7.21 8.48
C PHE A 143 2.02 -7.97 7.20
N ILE A 144 1.46 -7.26 6.24
CA ILE A 144 0.80 -7.84 5.08
C ILE A 144 1.65 -7.56 3.84
N PRO A 145 2.16 -8.60 3.16
CA PRO A 145 2.83 -8.41 1.88
C PRO A 145 1.84 -7.90 0.83
N SER A 146 2.33 -7.21 -0.18
CA SER A 146 1.51 -6.54 -1.19
C SER A 146 0.54 -7.47 -1.92
N ASN A 147 0.95 -8.71 -2.19
CA ASN A 147 0.10 -9.73 -2.85
C ASN A 147 -1.12 -10.18 -2.00
N LEU A 148 -1.09 -9.97 -0.69
CA LEU A 148 -2.22 -10.19 0.22
C LEU A 148 -2.95 -8.89 0.59
N ALA A 149 -2.56 -7.77 0.00
CA ALA A 149 -3.14 -6.44 0.16
C ALA A 149 -3.71 -5.93 -1.17
N TYR A 150 -3.17 -4.85 -1.71
CA TYR A 150 -3.67 -4.20 -2.93
C TYR A 150 -2.82 -4.48 -4.19
N GLY A 151 -1.77 -5.29 -4.07
CA GLY A 151 -0.95 -5.75 -5.19
C GLY A 151 -0.32 -4.62 -6.01
N GLU A 152 -0.26 -4.84 -7.33
CA GLU A 152 0.33 -3.91 -8.29
C GLU A 152 -0.54 -2.68 -8.59
N HIS A 153 -1.77 -2.64 -8.10
CA HIS A 153 -2.68 -1.53 -8.33
C HIS A 153 -2.60 -0.45 -7.25
N GLY A 154 -2.19 -0.84 -6.02
CA GLY A 154 -2.28 0.06 -4.89
C GLY A 154 -3.73 0.41 -4.52
N ALA A 155 -3.94 1.46 -3.73
CA ALA A 155 -5.27 1.95 -3.39
C ALA A 155 -5.27 3.47 -3.15
N GLY A 156 -6.06 4.18 -3.95
CA GLY A 156 -6.13 5.65 -3.93
C GLY A 156 -4.74 6.29 -4.09
N ASP A 157 -4.60 7.49 -3.55
CA ASP A 157 -3.32 8.24 -3.59
C ASP A 157 -2.39 7.87 -2.42
N ALA A 158 -2.90 7.13 -1.43
CA ALA A 158 -2.21 6.87 -0.17
C ALA A 158 -1.41 5.56 -0.17
N ILE A 159 -1.84 4.56 -0.93
CA ILE A 159 -1.18 3.24 -0.99
C ILE A 159 -0.63 3.02 -2.38
N GLU A 160 0.66 3.23 -2.52
CA GLU A 160 1.35 3.01 -3.78
C GLU A 160 1.33 1.52 -4.17
N PRO A 161 1.42 1.23 -5.48
CA PRO A 161 1.55 -0.14 -5.98
C PRO A 161 2.67 -0.93 -5.29
N ASN A 162 2.44 -2.22 -5.07
CA ASN A 162 3.36 -3.15 -4.40
C ASN A 162 3.78 -2.79 -2.98
N SER A 163 3.02 -1.92 -2.29
CA SER A 163 3.29 -1.56 -0.90
C SER A 163 2.93 -2.70 0.06
N ALA A 164 3.86 -3.06 0.94
CA ALA A 164 3.55 -3.85 2.12
C ALA A 164 2.90 -2.96 3.18
N LEU A 165 1.94 -3.51 3.93
CA LEU A 165 1.12 -2.76 4.87
C LEU A 165 1.28 -3.27 6.29
N VAL A 166 1.12 -2.38 7.25
CA VAL A 166 1.08 -2.70 8.68
C VAL A 166 -0.27 -2.27 9.23
N PHE A 167 -0.95 -3.17 9.94
CA PHE A 167 -2.22 -2.89 10.59
C PHE A 167 -2.19 -3.31 12.06
N ASP A 168 -2.58 -2.42 12.93
CA ASP A 168 -3.03 -2.81 14.28
C ASP A 168 -4.53 -3.06 14.21
N VAL A 169 -4.95 -4.29 14.44
CA VAL A 169 -6.36 -4.72 14.37
C VAL A 169 -6.81 -5.19 15.74
N GLU A 170 -7.90 -4.63 16.23
CA GLU A 170 -8.56 -5.07 17.46
C GLU A 170 -9.96 -5.61 17.10
N LEU A 171 -10.14 -6.91 17.27
CA LEU A 171 -11.40 -7.60 17.00
C LEU A 171 -12.32 -7.47 18.21
N LEU A 172 -13.36 -6.65 18.08
CA LEU A 172 -14.27 -6.34 19.19
C LEU A 172 -15.40 -7.36 19.31
N ASP A 173 -16.02 -7.72 18.18
CA ASP A 173 -17.19 -8.59 18.19
C ASP A 173 -17.44 -9.25 16.82
N ILE A 174 -18.23 -10.33 16.82
CA ILE A 174 -18.80 -10.96 15.62
C ILE A 174 -20.26 -10.53 15.54
N VAL A 175 -20.60 -9.79 14.49
CA VAL A 175 -21.96 -9.28 14.25
C VAL A 175 -22.76 -10.35 13.49
N LYS A 176 -23.84 -10.80 14.08
CA LYS A 176 -24.76 -11.77 13.45
C LYS A 176 -25.78 -11.08 12.57
#